data_3ae17e798e86ad93fb6362fa0bc83e0d
#
_entry.id   3ae17e798e86ad93fb6362fa0bc83e0d
#
_cell.length_a   1.000
_cell.length_b   1.000
_cell.length_c   1.000
_cell.angle_alpha   90.00
_cell.angle_beta   90.00
_cell.angle_gamma   90.00
#
_symmetry.space_group_name_H-M   'P 1'
#
loop_
_entity.id
_entity.type
_entity.pdbx_description
1 polymer ?
#
loop_
_entity_poly.entity_id
_entity_poly.type
_entity_poly.pdbx_seq_one_letter_code
_entity_poly.pdbx_strand_id
1 'polypeptide(L)'
;MKPTPELLVVMPVYNESASINHVLDGWLAELDGSGCDYRLLAIEDGSTDNTFALLCQWKDERPERLEVRTRENRGHGQTCLEGYREAVARGIPYVLQIDSDGQSLPVFFGDFWKLRKTHDVIYGARSRKDGWQRIIASAVLRLALRVLEGVDCVDANVPYRLMSCEACAKVMARVPQEISLANVALAVMLRREKGIRHGAVPIDFPPRFGGEPSVPMHRFLAKAVEIFRQLRGMRPQP
;
A
#
# COMPACT_ATOMS: atom_id res chain seq x y z
N MET A 1 12.99 -26.73 -0.23
CA MET A 1 12.57 -25.34 -0.02
C MET A 1 11.44 -25.07 -1.00
N LYS A 2 10.31 -24.46 -0.56
CA LYS A 2 9.28 -24.02 -1.51
C LYS A 2 9.89 -22.91 -2.39
N PRO A 3 9.54 -22.83 -3.68
CA PRO A 3 10.04 -21.75 -4.53
C PRO A 3 9.57 -20.40 -3.99
N THR A 4 10.40 -19.37 -4.14
CA THR A 4 10.03 -18.00 -3.77
C THR A 4 8.92 -17.52 -4.71
N PRO A 5 7.79 -17.01 -4.20
CA PRO A 5 6.71 -16.50 -5.04
C PRO A 5 7.18 -15.30 -5.87
N GLU A 6 6.53 -15.04 -6.99
CA GLU A 6 6.82 -13.88 -7.85
C GLU A 6 6.30 -12.57 -7.24
N LEU A 7 5.22 -12.66 -6.45
CA LEU A 7 4.53 -11.52 -5.88
C LEU A 7 4.23 -11.72 -4.38
N LEU A 8 4.56 -10.73 -3.54
CA LEU A 8 3.98 -10.59 -2.22
C LEU A 8 2.89 -9.52 -2.24
N VAL A 9 1.65 -9.91 -1.95
CA VAL A 9 0.57 -8.96 -1.71
C VAL A 9 0.55 -8.62 -0.23
N VAL A 10 0.72 -7.35 0.10
CA VAL A 10 0.73 -6.84 1.49
C VAL A 10 -0.60 -6.17 1.77
N MET A 11 -1.31 -6.67 2.76
CA MET A 11 -2.60 -6.15 3.18
C MET A 11 -2.55 -5.80 4.68
N PRO A 12 -2.44 -4.50 5.03
CA PRO A 12 -2.61 -4.05 6.40
C PRO A 12 -4.09 -4.19 6.80
N VAL A 13 -4.33 -4.75 8.00
CA VAL A 13 -5.69 -5.02 8.49
C VAL A 13 -5.84 -4.50 9.91
N TYR A 14 -6.91 -3.72 10.17
CA TYR A 14 -7.27 -3.26 11.51
C TYR A 14 -8.76 -2.96 11.61
N ASN A 15 -9.48 -3.72 12.43
CA ASN A 15 -10.93 -3.60 12.66
C ASN A 15 -11.75 -3.64 11.36
N GLU A 16 -11.57 -4.71 10.58
CA GLU A 16 -12.20 -4.90 9.28
C GLU A 16 -13.09 -6.16 9.25
N SER A 17 -13.66 -6.57 10.39
CA SER A 17 -14.52 -7.76 10.46
C SER A 17 -15.72 -7.73 9.51
N ALA A 18 -16.21 -6.54 9.16
CA ALA A 18 -17.31 -6.37 8.23
C ALA A 18 -16.91 -6.52 6.74
N SER A 19 -15.65 -6.29 6.39
CA SER A 19 -15.17 -6.23 5.00
C SER A 19 -14.27 -7.39 4.62
N ILE A 20 -13.52 -7.96 5.57
CA ILE A 20 -12.39 -8.82 5.32
C ILE A 20 -12.74 -10.08 4.50
N ASN A 21 -13.88 -10.71 4.75
CA ASN A 21 -14.30 -11.88 4.00
C ASN A 21 -14.52 -11.56 2.52
N HIS A 22 -15.23 -10.47 2.22
CA HIS A 22 -15.47 -10.04 0.85
C HIS A 22 -14.18 -9.64 0.14
N VAL A 23 -13.27 -8.96 0.85
CA VAL A 23 -11.98 -8.52 0.31
C VAL A 23 -11.09 -9.71 -0.03
N LEU A 24 -10.97 -10.67 0.90
CA LEU A 24 -10.15 -11.86 0.68
C LEU A 24 -10.71 -12.74 -0.44
N ASP A 25 -12.02 -12.96 -0.47
CA ASP A 25 -12.67 -13.74 -1.52
C ASP A 25 -12.37 -13.15 -2.91
N GLY A 26 -12.63 -11.85 -3.09
CA GLY A 26 -12.38 -11.17 -4.36
C GLY A 26 -10.91 -11.15 -4.78
N TRP A 27 -9.99 -10.86 -3.85
CA TRP A 27 -8.57 -10.82 -4.17
C TRP A 27 -7.96 -12.19 -4.44
N LEU A 28 -8.30 -13.21 -3.66
CA LEU A 28 -7.79 -14.56 -3.88
C LEU A 28 -8.30 -15.13 -5.20
N ALA A 29 -9.59 -14.90 -5.55
CA ALA A 29 -10.15 -15.30 -6.83
C ALA A 29 -9.43 -14.65 -8.02
N GLU A 30 -9.18 -13.34 -7.98
CA GLU A 30 -8.47 -12.61 -9.05
C GLU A 30 -7.03 -13.09 -9.20
N LEU A 31 -6.31 -13.23 -8.07
CA LEU A 31 -4.91 -13.66 -8.06
C LEU A 31 -4.76 -15.11 -8.55
N ASP A 32 -5.64 -16.02 -8.13
CA ASP A 32 -5.65 -17.41 -8.61
C ASP A 32 -5.93 -17.48 -10.12
N GLY A 33 -6.84 -16.64 -10.63
CA GLY A 33 -7.16 -16.54 -12.06
C GLY A 33 -6.06 -15.90 -12.91
N SER A 34 -5.16 -15.13 -12.31
CA SER A 34 -4.13 -14.36 -13.03
C SER A 34 -2.94 -15.20 -13.55
N GLY A 35 -2.76 -16.41 -13.04
CA GLY A 35 -1.57 -17.24 -13.28
C GLY A 35 -0.28 -16.75 -12.64
N CYS A 36 -0.34 -15.72 -11.78
CA CYS A 36 0.79 -15.21 -10.99
C CYS A 36 1.07 -16.16 -9.82
N ASP A 37 2.34 -16.49 -9.57
CA ASP A 37 2.71 -17.16 -8.32
C ASP A 37 2.83 -16.12 -7.21
N TYR A 38 1.90 -16.14 -6.28
CA TYR A 38 1.76 -15.13 -5.24
C TYR A 38 1.67 -15.71 -3.83
N ARG A 39 1.95 -14.84 -2.87
CA ARG A 39 1.59 -15.01 -1.47
C ARG A 39 0.90 -13.71 -1.00
N LEU A 40 -0.22 -13.82 -0.28
CA LEU A 40 -0.86 -12.70 0.37
C LEU A 40 -0.47 -12.70 1.85
N LEU A 41 0.12 -11.61 2.32
CA LEU A 41 0.49 -11.38 3.70
C LEU A 41 -0.48 -10.37 4.31
N ALA A 42 -1.44 -10.86 5.10
CA ALA A 42 -2.29 -10.04 5.93
C ALA A 42 -1.57 -9.73 7.25
N ILE A 43 -1.27 -8.46 7.48
CA ILE A 43 -0.66 -8.00 8.73
C ILE A 43 -1.75 -7.36 9.57
N GLU A 44 -2.20 -8.10 10.54
CA GLU A 44 -3.23 -7.72 11.50
C GLU A 44 -2.59 -6.84 12.59
N ASP A 45 -3.06 -5.59 12.69
CA ASP A 45 -2.45 -4.53 13.49
C ASP A 45 -3.17 -4.30 14.83
N GLY A 46 -3.48 -5.39 15.55
CA GLY A 46 -4.05 -5.37 16.90
C GLY A 46 -5.54 -5.00 16.92
N SER A 47 -6.35 -5.62 16.08
CA SER A 47 -7.80 -5.42 16.03
C SER A 47 -8.47 -5.79 17.35
N THR A 48 -9.52 -5.07 17.67
CA THR A 48 -10.35 -5.28 18.87
C THR A 48 -11.68 -5.97 18.57
N ASP A 49 -11.97 -6.21 17.29
CA ASP A 49 -13.15 -6.91 16.79
C ASP A 49 -12.81 -8.36 16.38
N ASN A 50 -13.70 -9.02 15.65
CA ASN A 50 -13.52 -10.42 15.22
C ASN A 50 -12.58 -10.59 14.01
N THR A 51 -11.89 -9.54 13.55
CA THR A 51 -11.04 -9.55 12.34
C THR A 51 -9.99 -10.66 12.39
N PHE A 52 -9.26 -10.79 13.50
CA PHE A 52 -8.18 -11.77 13.60
C PHE A 52 -8.69 -13.22 13.47
N ALA A 53 -9.83 -13.53 14.12
CA ALA A 53 -10.42 -14.88 14.03
C ALA A 53 -10.84 -15.22 12.59
N LEU A 54 -11.42 -14.26 11.84
CA LEU A 54 -11.76 -14.42 10.43
C LEU A 54 -10.52 -14.66 9.56
N LEU A 55 -9.45 -13.91 9.79
CA LEU A 55 -8.18 -14.10 9.08
C LEU A 55 -7.58 -15.50 9.32
N CYS A 56 -7.68 -16.02 10.57
CA CYS A 56 -7.21 -17.37 10.88
C CYS A 56 -8.01 -18.45 10.13
N GLN A 57 -9.33 -18.31 10.02
CA GLN A 57 -10.17 -19.22 9.25
C GLN A 57 -9.73 -19.24 7.78
N TRP A 58 -9.57 -18.10 7.15
CA TRP A 58 -9.09 -17.99 5.76
C TRP A 58 -7.70 -18.60 5.57
N LYS A 59 -6.79 -18.38 6.52
CA LYS A 59 -5.44 -18.98 6.48
C LYS A 59 -5.50 -20.51 6.54
N ASP A 60 -6.39 -21.08 7.36
CA ASP A 60 -6.54 -22.51 7.47
C ASP A 60 -7.14 -23.14 6.20
N GLU A 61 -8.02 -22.41 5.51
CA GLU A 61 -8.59 -22.81 4.22
C GLU A 61 -7.61 -22.65 3.04
N ARG A 62 -6.70 -21.68 3.11
CA ARG A 62 -5.79 -21.30 2.03
C ARG A 62 -4.32 -21.18 2.49
N PRO A 63 -3.75 -22.22 3.17
CA PRO A 63 -2.43 -22.13 3.83
C PRO A 63 -1.28 -21.88 2.84
N GLU A 64 -1.47 -22.24 1.55
CA GLU A 64 -0.46 -22.03 0.51
C GLU A 64 -0.53 -20.64 -0.13
N ARG A 65 -1.58 -19.86 0.13
CA ARG A 65 -1.83 -18.56 -0.48
C ARG A 65 -1.86 -17.41 0.52
N LEU A 66 -2.33 -17.66 1.75
CA LEU A 66 -2.51 -16.63 2.77
C LEU A 66 -1.58 -16.87 3.98
N GLU A 67 -0.82 -15.85 4.30
CA GLU A 67 -0.10 -15.73 5.56
C GLU A 67 -0.78 -14.67 6.44
N VAL A 68 -0.95 -14.96 7.72
CA VAL A 68 -1.48 -14.02 8.70
C VAL A 68 -0.41 -13.77 9.75
N ARG A 69 -0.10 -12.50 9.99
CA ARG A 69 0.78 -12.05 11.07
C ARG A 69 0.01 -11.08 11.94
N THR A 70 0.00 -11.29 13.24
CA THR A 70 -0.60 -10.38 14.22
C THR A 70 0.46 -9.71 15.08
N ARG A 71 0.16 -8.52 15.57
CA ARG A 71 1.00 -7.73 16.47
C ARG A 71 0.19 -6.66 17.21
N GLU A 72 0.82 -6.00 18.17
CA GLU A 72 0.25 -4.77 18.75
C GLU A 72 0.14 -3.65 17.72
N ASN A 73 -0.89 -2.80 17.84
CA ASN A 73 -1.19 -1.73 16.92
C ASN A 73 -0.02 -0.72 16.83
N ARG A 74 0.50 -0.54 15.63
CA ARG A 74 1.52 0.48 15.30
C ARG A 74 1.06 1.45 14.23
N GLY A 75 -0.14 1.24 13.70
CA GLY A 75 -0.76 2.05 12.68
C GLY A 75 -0.44 1.61 11.25
N HIS A 76 -1.38 1.90 10.37
CA HIS A 76 -1.39 1.49 8.96
C HIS A 76 -0.06 1.71 8.22
N GLY A 77 0.56 2.88 8.40
CA GLY A 77 1.82 3.19 7.70
C GLY A 77 2.96 2.26 8.07
N GLN A 78 3.09 1.92 9.36
CA GLN A 78 4.11 0.99 9.85
C GLN A 78 3.86 -0.42 9.36
N THR A 79 2.59 -0.80 9.28
CA THR A 79 2.16 -2.11 8.76
C THR A 79 2.54 -2.26 7.29
N CYS A 80 2.31 -1.23 6.47
CA CYS A 80 2.75 -1.23 5.07
C CYS A 80 4.28 -1.35 4.95
N LEU A 81 5.04 -0.55 5.71
CA LEU A 81 6.51 -0.58 5.67
C LEU A 81 7.08 -1.93 6.11
N GLU A 82 6.47 -2.58 7.09
CA GLU A 82 6.84 -3.93 7.51
C GLU A 82 6.67 -4.93 6.35
N GLY A 83 5.52 -4.90 5.69
CA GLY A 83 5.26 -5.77 4.54
C GLY A 83 6.24 -5.55 3.38
N TYR A 84 6.62 -4.29 3.11
CA TYR A 84 7.62 -4.01 2.07
C TYR A 84 9.01 -4.52 2.45
N ARG A 85 9.43 -4.33 3.71
CA ARG A 85 10.72 -4.88 4.20
C ARG A 85 10.73 -6.39 4.12
N GLU A 86 9.61 -7.03 4.43
CA GLU A 86 9.46 -8.47 4.33
C GLU A 86 9.62 -8.97 2.89
N ALA A 87 8.98 -8.31 1.91
CA ALA A 87 9.13 -8.66 0.50
C ALA A 87 10.58 -8.58 0.04
N VAL A 88 11.27 -7.49 0.40
CA VAL A 88 12.70 -7.30 0.09
C VAL A 88 13.56 -8.34 0.77
N ALA A 89 13.36 -8.62 2.05
CA ALA A 89 14.13 -9.59 2.84
C ALA A 89 13.97 -11.03 2.32
N ARG A 90 12.80 -11.39 1.81
CA ARG A 90 12.53 -12.70 1.19
C ARG A 90 13.07 -12.82 -0.24
N GLY A 91 13.59 -11.76 -0.83
CA GLY A 91 14.03 -11.75 -2.22
C GLY A 91 12.89 -11.93 -3.24
N ILE A 92 11.67 -11.52 -2.89
CA ILE A 92 10.51 -11.60 -3.77
C ILE A 92 10.64 -10.53 -4.86
N PRO A 93 10.38 -10.84 -6.15
CA PRO A 93 10.55 -9.87 -7.24
C PRO A 93 9.66 -8.64 -7.13
N TYR A 94 8.38 -8.82 -6.76
CA TYR A 94 7.39 -7.75 -6.73
C TYR A 94 6.61 -7.70 -5.41
N VAL A 95 6.23 -6.49 -4.99
CA VAL A 95 5.32 -6.27 -3.87
C VAL A 95 4.14 -5.42 -4.30
N LEU A 96 2.93 -5.87 -3.97
CA LEU A 96 1.68 -5.14 -4.18
C LEU A 96 1.10 -4.76 -2.82
N GLN A 97 0.81 -3.48 -2.61
CA GLN A 97 0.00 -3.04 -1.48
C GLN A 97 -1.47 -2.94 -1.91
N ILE A 98 -2.34 -3.42 -1.04
CA ILE A 98 -3.79 -3.23 -1.11
C ILE A 98 -4.32 -2.94 0.30
N ASP A 99 -5.44 -2.23 0.41
CA ASP A 99 -6.13 -2.04 1.69
C ASP A 99 -7.23 -3.10 1.90
N SER A 100 -7.57 -3.35 3.15
CA SER A 100 -8.54 -4.37 3.59
C SER A 100 -9.99 -3.86 3.69
N ASP A 101 -10.24 -2.61 3.28
CA ASP A 101 -11.54 -1.94 3.41
C ASP A 101 -12.47 -2.04 2.19
N GLY A 102 -12.05 -2.81 1.19
CA GLY A 102 -12.79 -3.04 -0.06
C GLY A 102 -12.67 -1.93 -1.10
N GLN A 103 -11.88 -0.87 -0.84
CA GLN A 103 -11.70 0.21 -1.81
C GLN A 103 -10.69 -0.13 -2.92
N SER A 104 -9.76 -1.06 -2.66
CA SER A 104 -8.79 -1.56 -3.65
C SER A 104 -9.43 -2.71 -4.43
N LEU A 105 -10.04 -2.41 -5.58
CA LEU A 105 -10.77 -3.41 -6.35
C LEU A 105 -9.82 -4.37 -7.10
N PRO A 106 -10.01 -5.71 -6.97
CA PRO A 106 -9.15 -6.71 -7.62
C PRO A 106 -9.13 -6.61 -9.15
N VAL A 107 -10.23 -6.23 -9.78
CA VAL A 107 -10.40 -6.17 -11.24
C VAL A 107 -9.31 -5.37 -11.98
N PHE A 108 -8.65 -4.45 -11.32
CA PHE A 108 -7.55 -3.68 -11.90
C PHE A 108 -6.19 -4.37 -11.84
N PHE A 109 -6.06 -5.49 -11.10
CA PHE A 109 -4.79 -6.17 -10.89
C PHE A 109 -4.08 -6.54 -12.20
N GLY A 110 -4.83 -7.07 -13.16
CA GLY A 110 -4.29 -7.47 -14.46
C GLY A 110 -3.56 -6.36 -15.20
N ASP A 111 -4.02 -5.10 -15.10
CA ASP A 111 -3.37 -3.95 -15.73
C ASP A 111 -2.08 -3.55 -15.01
N PHE A 112 -2.07 -3.56 -13.68
CA PHE A 112 -0.83 -3.39 -12.91
C PHE A 112 0.19 -4.47 -13.26
N TRP A 113 -0.26 -5.72 -13.32
CA TRP A 113 0.61 -6.87 -13.58
C TRP A 113 1.26 -6.82 -14.96
N LYS A 114 0.53 -6.37 -15.98
CA LYS A 114 1.07 -6.13 -17.33
C LYS A 114 2.14 -5.06 -17.35
N LEU A 115 1.88 -3.92 -16.68
CA LEU A 115 2.79 -2.77 -16.67
C LEU A 115 4.12 -3.02 -15.95
N ARG A 116 4.22 -4.03 -15.06
CA ARG A 116 5.46 -4.37 -14.35
C ARG A 116 6.65 -4.66 -15.26
N LYS A 117 6.40 -5.07 -16.50
CA LYS A 117 7.47 -5.36 -17.48
C LYS A 117 8.20 -4.10 -17.95
N THR A 118 7.57 -2.95 -17.85
CA THR A 118 8.07 -1.68 -18.35
C THR A 118 8.25 -0.60 -17.29
N HIS A 119 7.68 -0.81 -16.10
CA HIS A 119 7.71 0.14 -14.99
C HIS A 119 8.12 -0.56 -13.70
N ASP A 120 8.86 0.15 -12.87
CA ASP A 120 9.36 -0.36 -11.59
C ASP A 120 8.41 -0.05 -10.44
N VAL A 121 7.62 1.03 -10.57
CA VAL A 121 6.59 1.45 -9.61
C VAL A 121 5.33 1.87 -10.36
N ILE A 122 4.19 1.28 -10.02
CA ILE A 122 2.90 1.52 -10.65
C ILE A 122 1.90 1.92 -9.58
N TYR A 123 1.28 3.08 -9.74
CA TYR A 123 0.31 3.63 -8.81
C TYR A 123 -1.11 3.53 -9.37
N GLY A 124 -2.08 3.28 -8.50
CA GLY A 124 -3.48 3.53 -8.82
C GLY A 124 -3.74 5.03 -8.93
N ALA A 125 -4.19 5.49 -10.09
CA ALA A 125 -4.65 6.86 -10.28
C ALA A 125 -6.17 6.89 -10.04
N ARG A 126 -6.58 7.30 -8.84
CA ARG A 126 -8.00 7.28 -8.45
C ARG A 126 -8.81 8.28 -9.26
N SER A 127 -9.87 7.78 -9.91
CA SER A 127 -10.93 8.64 -10.44
C SER A 127 -11.77 9.12 -9.24
N ARG A 128 -11.60 10.40 -8.87
CA ARG A 128 -12.18 10.93 -7.64
C ARG A 128 -13.65 11.30 -7.82
N LYS A 129 -14.50 10.44 -7.33
CA LYS A 129 -15.95 10.70 -7.13
C LYS A 129 -16.28 10.91 -5.64
N ASP A 130 -15.29 10.92 -4.77
CA ASP A 130 -15.41 10.79 -3.31
C ASP A 130 -15.45 12.13 -2.53
N GLY A 131 -15.96 13.19 -3.16
CA GLY A 131 -16.25 14.48 -2.53
C GLY A 131 -15.15 15.52 -2.73
N TRP A 132 -15.56 16.77 -2.91
CA TRP A 132 -14.70 17.92 -3.22
C TRP A 132 -13.61 18.19 -2.19
N GLN A 133 -13.84 17.91 -0.90
CA GLN A 133 -12.87 18.12 0.17
C GLN A 133 -11.62 17.23 0.00
N ARG A 134 -11.82 15.96 -0.37
CA ARG A 134 -10.70 15.03 -0.62
C ARG A 134 -9.96 15.36 -1.92
N ILE A 135 -10.68 15.87 -2.92
CA ILE A 135 -10.07 16.37 -4.17
C ILE A 135 -9.13 17.54 -3.85
N ILE A 136 -9.61 18.53 -3.07
CA ILE A 136 -8.81 19.69 -2.68
C ILE A 136 -7.61 19.26 -1.83
N ALA A 137 -7.81 18.43 -0.80
CA ALA A 137 -6.72 17.96 0.05
C ALA A 137 -5.60 17.27 -0.73
N SER A 138 -5.94 16.48 -1.74
CA SER A 138 -4.95 15.83 -2.60
C SER A 138 -4.29 16.78 -3.57
N ALA A 139 -5.04 17.73 -4.14
CA ALA A 139 -4.46 18.76 -5.01
C ALA A 139 -3.45 19.63 -4.23
N VAL A 140 -3.82 20.03 -3.01
CA VAL A 140 -2.93 20.79 -2.10
C VAL A 140 -1.70 19.95 -1.75
N LEU A 141 -1.86 18.67 -1.39
CA LEU A 141 -0.72 17.80 -1.11
C LEU A 141 0.20 17.66 -2.33
N ARG A 142 -0.37 17.41 -3.52
CA ARG A 142 0.41 17.32 -4.76
C ARG A 142 1.17 18.59 -5.06
N LEU A 143 0.51 19.76 -4.95
CA LEU A 143 1.15 21.06 -5.14
C LEU A 143 2.28 21.28 -4.14
N ALA A 144 2.04 20.97 -2.85
CA ALA A 144 3.05 21.11 -1.81
C ALA A 144 4.26 20.19 -2.07
N LEU A 145 4.04 18.93 -2.48
CA LEU A 145 5.13 18.02 -2.85
C LEU A 145 5.93 18.54 -4.05
N ARG A 146 5.25 19.10 -5.05
CA ARG A 146 5.90 19.66 -6.22
C ARG A 146 6.76 20.90 -5.88
N VAL A 147 6.23 21.80 -5.06
CA VAL A 147 6.92 23.05 -4.69
C VAL A 147 8.03 22.80 -3.66
N LEU A 148 7.75 22.02 -2.61
CA LEU A 148 8.68 21.87 -1.48
C LEU A 148 9.69 20.74 -1.68
N GLU A 149 9.31 19.69 -2.42
CA GLU A 149 10.13 18.48 -2.57
C GLU A 149 10.59 18.24 -4.01
N GLY A 150 10.11 19.05 -4.97
CA GLY A 150 10.48 18.95 -6.38
C GLY A 150 9.96 17.67 -7.07
N VAL A 151 8.96 17.01 -6.50
CA VAL A 151 8.41 15.75 -7.04
C VAL A 151 6.94 15.89 -7.41
N ASP A 152 6.57 15.36 -8.56
CA ASP A 152 5.17 15.30 -9.01
C ASP A 152 4.64 13.86 -8.82
N CYS A 153 3.74 13.69 -7.84
CA CYS A 153 3.02 12.46 -7.57
C CYS A 153 1.53 12.67 -7.78
N VAL A 154 0.94 11.99 -8.74
CA VAL A 154 -0.50 12.11 -9.06
C VAL A 154 -1.36 11.75 -7.85
N ASP A 155 -1.02 10.65 -7.16
CA ASP A 155 -1.67 10.23 -5.92
C ASP A 155 -0.63 9.58 -4.99
N ALA A 156 0.09 10.41 -4.23
CA ALA A 156 1.17 9.95 -3.35
C ALA A 156 0.68 9.04 -2.20
N ASN A 157 -0.58 9.17 -1.82
CA ASN A 157 -1.18 8.42 -0.70
C ASN A 157 -2.09 7.27 -1.16
N VAL A 158 -2.03 6.86 -2.43
CA VAL A 158 -2.82 5.73 -2.90
C VAL A 158 -2.31 4.43 -2.27
N PRO A 159 -3.21 3.59 -1.72
CA PRO A 159 -2.80 2.29 -1.19
C PRO A 159 -2.55 1.25 -2.29
N TYR A 160 -3.22 1.37 -3.45
CA TYR A 160 -3.05 0.44 -4.55
C TYR A 160 -1.75 0.74 -5.31
N ARG A 161 -0.70 -0.02 -4.98
CA ARG A 161 0.66 0.23 -5.51
C ARG A 161 1.41 -1.07 -5.74
N LEU A 162 1.85 -1.29 -6.98
CA LEU A 162 2.76 -2.38 -7.33
C LEU A 162 4.17 -1.85 -7.52
N MET A 163 5.15 -2.49 -6.90
CA MET A 163 6.56 -2.08 -6.97
C MET A 163 7.45 -3.30 -7.24
N SER A 164 8.53 -3.11 -8.00
CA SER A 164 9.63 -4.06 -7.96
C SER A 164 10.34 -3.96 -6.60
N CYS A 165 10.71 -5.10 -6.01
CA CYS A 165 11.44 -5.08 -4.74
C CYS A 165 12.85 -4.50 -4.90
N GLU A 166 13.43 -4.50 -6.10
CA GLU A 166 14.67 -3.78 -6.39
C GLU A 166 14.49 -2.26 -6.19
N ALA A 167 13.43 -1.65 -6.76
CA ALA A 167 13.14 -0.24 -6.56
C ALA A 167 12.81 0.06 -5.09
N CYS A 168 12.05 -0.82 -4.44
CA CYS A 168 11.71 -0.69 -3.03
C CYS A 168 12.97 -0.72 -2.14
N ALA A 169 13.89 -1.65 -2.36
CA ALA A 169 15.12 -1.80 -1.58
C ALA A 169 16.02 -0.54 -1.65
N LYS A 170 16.08 0.14 -2.80
CA LYS A 170 16.87 1.38 -2.97
C LYS A 170 16.49 2.47 -1.98
N VAL A 171 15.24 2.50 -1.54
CA VAL A 171 14.73 3.56 -0.66
C VAL A 171 14.44 3.10 0.77
N MET A 172 14.11 1.82 0.97
CA MET A 172 13.69 1.30 2.29
C MET A 172 14.69 1.49 3.41
N ALA A 173 16.00 1.42 3.12
CA ALA A 173 17.05 1.63 4.12
C ALA A 173 17.05 3.07 4.68
N ARG A 174 16.49 4.03 3.93
CA ARG A 174 16.42 5.45 4.30
C ARG A 174 15.07 5.86 4.90
N VAL A 175 14.05 4.98 4.83
CA VAL A 175 12.75 5.25 5.42
C VAL A 175 12.82 5.00 6.92
N PRO A 176 12.57 6.02 7.78
CA PRO A 176 12.53 5.83 9.23
C PRO A 176 11.51 4.76 9.64
N GLN A 177 11.76 4.14 10.80
CA GLN A 177 10.78 3.19 11.34
C GLN A 177 9.47 3.89 11.72
N GLU A 178 9.56 5.12 12.23
CA GLU A 178 8.38 5.91 12.59
C GLU A 178 8.22 7.06 11.60
N ILE A 179 7.19 6.99 10.77
CA ILE A 179 6.85 8.01 9.80
C ILE A 179 5.34 8.22 9.71
N SER A 180 4.91 9.47 9.69
CA SER A 180 3.49 9.83 9.82
C SER A 180 2.62 9.45 8.63
N LEU A 181 3.13 9.53 7.42
CA LEU A 181 2.44 9.17 6.17
C LEU A 181 3.36 8.32 5.29
N ALA A 182 3.52 7.05 5.67
CA ALA A 182 4.46 6.13 5.04
C ALA A 182 4.30 6.05 3.51
N ASN A 183 3.07 6.00 3.01
CA ASN A 183 2.80 5.94 1.57
C ASN A 183 3.27 7.21 0.84
N VAL A 184 3.08 8.38 1.44
CA VAL A 184 3.55 9.66 0.87
C VAL A 184 5.08 9.72 0.89
N ALA A 185 5.69 9.37 2.02
CA ALA A 185 7.15 9.35 2.14
C ALA A 185 7.79 8.43 1.12
N LEU A 186 7.29 7.20 1.03
CA LEU A 186 7.79 6.22 0.07
C LEU A 186 7.63 6.71 -1.38
N ALA A 187 6.47 7.30 -1.73
CA ALA A 187 6.25 7.87 -3.06
C ALA A 187 7.25 8.98 -3.40
N VAL A 188 7.52 9.88 -2.46
CA VAL A 188 8.51 10.96 -2.64
C VAL A 188 9.92 10.39 -2.83
N MET A 189 10.31 9.43 -1.98
CA MET A 189 11.66 8.86 -2.06
C MET A 189 11.87 8.08 -3.36
N LEU A 190 10.88 7.28 -3.80
CA LEU A 190 10.92 6.58 -5.08
C LEU A 190 10.99 7.56 -6.26
N ARG A 191 10.28 8.70 -6.21
CA ARG A 191 10.33 9.73 -7.25
C ARG A 191 11.65 10.47 -7.32
N ARG A 192 12.38 10.57 -6.21
CA ARG A 192 13.72 11.18 -6.15
C ARG A 192 14.82 10.23 -6.61
N GLU A 193 14.57 8.94 -6.58
CA GLU A 193 15.56 7.94 -6.96
C GLU A 193 15.69 7.88 -8.49
N LYS A 194 16.92 8.12 -8.99
CA LYS A 194 17.20 8.11 -10.43
C LYS A 194 17.07 6.70 -11.00
N GLY A 195 16.55 6.61 -12.22
CA GLY A 195 16.42 5.35 -12.96
C GLY A 195 15.18 4.51 -12.59
N ILE A 196 14.32 4.95 -11.65
CA ILE A 196 13.05 4.29 -11.39
C ILE A 196 11.99 4.76 -12.40
N ARG A 197 11.40 3.79 -13.11
CA ARG A 197 10.34 4.03 -14.10
C ARG A 197 8.99 3.97 -13.41
N HIS A 198 8.21 5.04 -13.50
CA HIS A 198 6.91 5.17 -12.85
C HIS A 198 5.77 5.08 -13.85
N GLY A 199 4.77 4.25 -13.53
CA GLY A 199 3.52 4.11 -14.26
C GLY A 199 2.31 4.43 -13.40
N ALA A 200 1.13 4.52 -14.02
CA ALA A 200 -0.13 4.67 -13.33
C ALA A 200 -1.24 3.91 -14.08
N VAL A 201 -2.15 3.31 -13.32
CA VAL A 201 -3.37 2.68 -13.82
C VAL A 201 -4.56 3.48 -13.30
N PRO A 202 -5.44 3.99 -14.17
CA PRO A 202 -6.70 4.56 -13.71
C PRO A 202 -7.51 3.52 -12.95
N ILE A 203 -7.95 3.86 -11.75
CA ILE A 203 -8.75 2.96 -10.91
C ILE A 203 -10.00 3.65 -10.40
N ASP A 204 -11.09 2.91 -10.29
CA ASP A 204 -12.22 3.32 -9.49
C ASP A 204 -11.95 3.02 -8.01
N PHE A 205 -12.42 3.91 -7.15
CA PHE A 205 -12.20 3.80 -5.71
C PHE A 205 -13.55 3.99 -5.01
N PRO A 206 -14.30 2.90 -4.78
CA PRO A 206 -15.64 2.96 -4.21
C PRO A 206 -15.61 3.41 -2.75
N PRO A 207 -16.75 3.73 -2.14
CA PRO A 207 -16.87 3.87 -0.70
C PRO A 207 -16.40 2.61 0.02
N ARG A 208 -15.89 2.76 1.25
CA ARG A 208 -15.55 1.63 2.13
C ARG A 208 -16.76 0.73 2.35
N PHE A 209 -16.53 -0.55 2.50
CA PHE A 209 -17.57 -1.54 2.81
C PHE A 209 -18.13 -1.40 4.25
N GLY A 210 -17.40 -0.72 5.14
CA GLY A 210 -17.77 -0.49 6.54
C GLY A 210 -16.62 0.16 7.32
N GLY A 211 -16.80 0.32 8.63
CA GLY A 211 -15.78 0.84 9.53
C GLY A 211 -15.59 2.36 9.46
N GLU A 212 -14.88 2.89 10.45
CA GLU A 212 -14.53 4.31 10.54
C GLU A 212 -13.20 4.59 9.84
N PRO A 213 -13.01 5.78 9.23
CA PRO A 213 -11.73 6.16 8.63
C PRO A 213 -10.61 6.15 9.68
N SER A 214 -9.51 5.48 9.41
CA SER A 214 -8.36 5.39 10.32
C SER A 214 -7.75 6.77 10.65
N VAL A 215 -7.94 7.77 9.79
CA VAL A 215 -7.46 9.15 10.01
C VAL A 215 -8.56 10.15 9.65
N PRO A 216 -9.17 10.82 10.65
CA PRO A 216 -10.10 11.92 10.40
C PRO A 216 -9.43 13.06 9.63
N MET A 217 -10.21 13.77 8.78
CA MET A 217 -9.70 14.83 7.88
C MET A 217 -8.94 15.94 8.62
N HIS A 218 -9.40 16.33 9.83
CA HIS A 218 -8.72 17.38 10.61
C HIS A 218 -7.31 16.99 11.08
N ARG A 219 -7.06 15.67 11.29
CA ARG A 219 -5.73 15.16 11.63
C ARG A 219 -4.83 14.99 10.41
N PHE A 220 -5.42 14.92 9.21
CA PHE A 220 -4.65 14.77 7.97
C PHE A 220 -3.75 15.97 7.71
N LEU A 221 -4.24 17.20 7.95
CA LEU A 221 -3.44 18.43 7.79
C LEU A 221 -2.25 18.49 8.75
N ALA A 222 -2.46 18.11 10.01
CA ALA A 222 -1.37 18.07 10.99
C ALA A 222 -0.31 17.03 10.58
N LYS A 223 -0.72 15.85 10.14
CA LYS A 223 0.18 14.82 9.63
C LYS A 223 0.89 15.24 8.33
N ALA A 224 0.22 16.02 7.48
CA ALA A 224 0.85 16.57 6.27
C ALA A 224 1.98 17.56 6.60
N VAL A 225 1.83 18.41 7.62
CA VAL A 225 2.91 19.29 8.06
C VAL A 225 4.07 18.50 8.65
N GLU A 226 3.77 17.48 9.45
CA GLU A 226 4.77 16.61 10.05
C GLU A 226 5.58 15.86 8.99
N ILE A 227 4.93 15.31 7.95
CA ILE A 227 5.62 14.59 6.88
C ILE A 227 6.62 15.46 6.13
N PHE A 228 6.31 16.75 5.88
CA PHE A 228 7.28 17.66 5.24
C PHE A 228 8.52 17.89 6.09
N ARG A 229 8.38 17.94 7.43
CA ARG A 229 9.52 18.01 8.33
C ARG A 229 10.38 16.75 8.25
N GLN A 230 9.74 15.59 8.25
CA GLN A 230 10.43 14.29 8.14
C GLN A 230 11.10 14.12 6.78
N LEU A 231 10.45 14.48 5.66
CA LEU A 231 11.00 14.40 4.31
C LEU A 231 12.27 15.25 4.11
N ARG A 232 12.38 16.40 4.79
CA ARG A 232 13.61 17.23 4.77
C ARG A 232 14.81 16.48 5.34
N GLY A 233 14.60 15.70 6.40
CA GLY A 233 15.65 14.87 7.01
C GLY A 233 16.08 13.66 6.16
N MET A 234 15.26 13.28 5.14
CA MET A 234 15.51 12.13 4.26
C MET A 234 16.10 12.53 2.89
N ARG A 235 16.47 13.79 2.69
CA ARG A 235 17.14 14.21 1.45
C ARG A 235 18.49 13.51 1.34
N PRO A 236 18.88 13.03 0.14
CA PRO A 236 20.25 12.58 -0.07
C PRO A 236 21.18 13.71 0.36
N GLN A 237 22.19 13.39 1.14
CA GLN A 237 23.29 14.35 1.36
C GLN A 237 24.01 14.57 0.02
N PRO A 238 24.39 15.81 -0.31
CA PRO A 238 25.03 16.15 -1.57
C PRO A 238 26.35 15.39 -1.80
#